data_91d60bbfcba83c432712f1646154b0ec
#
_entry.id   91d60bbfcba83c432712f1646154b0ec
#
_cell.length_a   1.000
_cell.length_b   1.000
_cell.length_c   1.000
_cell.angle_alpha   90.00
_cell.angle_beta   90.00
_cell.angle_gamma   90.00
#
_symmetry.space_group_name_H-M   'P 1'
#
loop_
_entity.id
_entity.type
_entity.pdbx_description
1 polymer ?
#
loop_
_entity_poly.entity_id
_entity_poly.type
_entity_poly.pdbx_seq_one_letter_code
_entity_poly.pdbx_strand_id
1 'polypeptide(L)'
;MGIGGIIVLAVIYHKKRQIPAFTIEAIPEDTWFINRDDNHRLTLVVSLHLINKSGSPIRIRKCKLSGYSPKEKPPEFVLDGHDKTIVIEYPKHDLFLAGQEYIVNPYTEQRMWVLYESGAVTLTNILRAPIVLKDANRKRKTIHLSIPRHMEQITLYREAAMRW
;
A
#
# COMPACT_ATOMS: atom_id res chain seq x y z
N MET A 1 49.43 21.93 4.65
CA MET A 1 48.29 21.17 5.28
C MET A 1 46.99 21.90 4.98
N GLY A 2 46.04 21.32 4.29
CA GLY A 2 44.73 21.98 4.13
C GLY A 2 43.82 21.46 3.02
N ILE A 3 44.33 20.70 2.05
CA ILE A 3 43.49 20.30 0.89
C ILE A 3 42.63 19.06 1.17
N GLY A 4 43.12 18.13 2.02
CA GLY A 4 42.38 16.89 2.31
C GLY A 4 41.10 17.07 3.16
N GLY A 5 41.09 18.07 4.04
CA GLY A 5 39.91 18.33 4.91
C GLY A 5 38.70 18.90 4.21
N ILE A 6 38.92 19.69 3.16
CA ILE A 6 37.83 20.34 2.39
C ILE A 6 37.08 19.32 1.51
N ILE A 7 37.79 18.36 0.93
CA ILE A 7 37.20 17.31 0.08
C ILE A 7 36.32 16.37 0.93
N VAL A 8 36.77 15.98 2.13
CA VAL A 8 35.99 15.11 3.02
C VAL A 8 34.70 15.79 3.50
N LEU A 9 34.77 17.09 3.84
CA LEU A 9 33.60 17.87 4.23
C LEU A 9 32.61 18.05 3.09
N ALA A 10 33.07 18.26 1.85
CA ALA A 10 32.21 18.36 0.67
C ALA A 10 31.50 17.06 0.36
N VAL A 11 32.18 15.91 0.50
CA VAL A 11 31.59 14.57 0.28
C VAL A 11 30.55 14.24 1.36
N ILE A 12 30.82 14.59 2.63
CA ILE A 12 29.87 14.41 3.75
C ILE A 12 28.66 15.35 3.58
N TYR A 13 28.88 16.57 3.14
CA TYR A 13 27.80 17.55 2.92
C TYR A 13 26.92 17.16 1.74
N HIS A 14 27.48 16.63 0.67
CA HIS A 14 26.71 16.10 -0.47
C HIS A 14 25.89 14.86 -0.11
N LYS A 15 26.41 13.95 0.72
CA LYS A 15 25.66 12.79 1.21
C LYS A 15 24.49 13.16 2.11
N LYS A 16 24.58 14.22 2.90
CA LYS A 16 23.50 14.67 3.82
C LYS A 16 22.35 15.39 3.13
N ARG A 17 22.46 15.82 1.89
CA ARG A 17 21.44 16.58 1.15
C ARG A 17 20.77 15.86 -0.01
N GLN A 18 21.00 14.59 -0.22
CA GLN A 18 20.22 13.87 -1.23
C GLN A 18 18.83 13.60 -0.68
N ILE A 19 17.91 14.55 -0.87
CA ILE A 19 16.47 14.31 -0.76
C ILE A 19 16.20 13.10 -1.68
N PRO A 20 15.58 12.03 -1.16
CA PRO A 20 15.31 10.87 -1.99
C PRO A 20 14.47 11.30 -3.21
N ALA A 21 14.98 10.98 -4.40
CA ALA A 21 14.31 11.31 -5.66
C ALA A 21 12.91 10.68 -5.77
N PHE A 22 12.64 9.66 -4.97
CA PHE A 22 11.38 8.95 -4.90
C PHE A 22 10.98 8.68 -3.45
N THR A 23 9.80 9.14 -3.06
CA THR A 23 9.20 8.90 -1.74
C THR A 23 7.91 8.09 -1.88
N ILE A 24 7.60 7.32 -0.86
CA ILE A 24 6.38 6.52 -0.75
C ILE A 24 5.83 6.74 0.64
N GLU A 25 4.56 7.06 0.72
CA GLU A 25 3.83 7.24 1.96
C GLU A 25 2.55 6.42 1.93
N ALA A 26 2.14 5.84 3.05
CA ALA A 26 0.82 5.22 3.14
C ALA A 26 -0.24 6.30 3.32
N ILE A 27 -1.43 6.06 2.76
CA ILE A 27 -2.61 6.88 3.00
C ILE A 27 -3.52 6.09 3.95
N PRO A 28 -3.50 6.36 5.27
CA PRO A 28 -4.19 5.55 6.26
C PRO A 28 -5.71 5.53 6.07
N GLU A 29 -6.30 6.65 5.66
CA GLU A 29 -7.75 6.81 5.48
C GLU A 29 -8.32 5.89 4.41
N ASP A 30 -7.50 5.59 3.40
CA ASP A 30 -7.87 4.77 2.25
C ASP A 30 -7.23 3.38 2.30
N THR A 31 -6.61 3.02 3.42
CA THR A 31 -5.94 1.72 3.60
C THR A 31 -6.68 0.92 4.66
N TRP A 32 -7.25 -0.22 4.27
CA TRP A 32 -8.08 -1.04 5.15
C TRP A 32 -8.12 -2.49 4.70
N PHE A 33 -8.67 -3.38 5.55
CA PHE A 33 -8.96 -4.75 5.21
C PHE A 33 -10.37 -5.18 5.61
N ILE A 34 -10.87 -6.22 4.96
CA ILE A 34 -12.11 -6.91 5.30
C ILE A 34 -11.88 -8.42 5.31
N ASN A 35 -12.60 -9.13 6.20
CA ASN A 35 -12.80 -10.56 6.08
C ASN A 35 -14.04 -10.79 5.21
N ARG A 36 -13.93 -11.65 4.20
CA ARG A 36 -15.04 -12.01 3.32
C ARG A 36 -15.63 -13.32 3.81
N ASP A 37 -16.91 -13.29 4.17
CA ASP A 37 -17.62 -14.46 4.69
C ASP A 37 -17.94 -15.48 3.60
N ASP A 38 -18.15 -15.00 2.35
CA ASP A 38 -18.49 -15.82 1.19
C ASP A 38 -17.45 -16.89 0.85
N ASN A 39 -16.20 -16.67 1.15
CA ASN A 39 -15.11 -17.56 0.79
C ASN A 39 -14.01 -17.70 1.87
N HIS A 40 -14.26 -17.23 3.07
CA HIS A 40 -13.30 -17.21 4.19
C HIS A 40 -11.94 -16.58 3.82
N ARG A 41 -11.97 -15.53 3.02
CA ARG A 41 -10.78 -14.82 2.56
C ARG A 41 -10.67 -13.46 3.18
N LEU A 42 -9.43 -13.02 3.32
CA LEU A 42 -9.09 -11.66 3.71
C LEU A 42 -8.75 -10.87 2.46
N THR A 43 -9.38 -9.71 2.29
CA THR A 43 -9.03 -8.76 1.24
C THR A 43 -8.51 -7.47 1.86
N LEU A 44 -7.39 -6.96 1.34
CA LEU A 44 -6.78 -5.72 1.78
C LEU A 44 -6.75 -4.73 0.63
N VAL A 45 -7.08 -3.49 0.94
CA VAL A 45 -6.94 -2.34 0.08
C VAL A 45 -5.84 -1.46 0.67
N VAL A 46 -4.81 -1.20 -0.11
CA VAL A 46 -3.68 -0.36 0.30
C VAL A 46 -3.57 0.82 -0.65
N SER A 47 -3.63 2.01 -0.11
CA SER A 47 -3.44 3.26 -0.83
C SER A 47 -2.08 3.85 -0.51
N LEU A 48 -1.31 4.18 -1.55
CA LEU A 48 0.03 4.73 -1.44
C LEU A 48 0.13 6.05 -2.18
N HIS A 49 0.73 7.02 -1.55
CA HIS A 49 1.13 8.28 -2.16
C HIS A 49 2.57 8.15 -2.67
N LEU A 50 2.76 8.31 -3.96
CA LEU A 50 4.03 8.16 -4.66
C LEU A 50 4.48 9.52 -5.15
N ILE A 51 5.66 9.95 -4.72
CA ILE A 51 6.23 11.26 -5.07
C ILE A 51 7.52 11.04 -5.83
N ASN A 52 7.55 11.43 -7.11
CA ASN A 52 8.74 11.39 -7.94
C ASN A 52 9.32 12.81 -8.12
N LYS A 53 10.41 13.10 -7.43
CA LYS A 53 11.15 14.38 -7.52
C LYS A 53 12.27 14.35 -8.54
N SER A 54 12.41 13.28 -9.32
CA SER A 54 13.45 13.15 -10.35
C SER A 54 12.95 13.56 -11.74
N GLY A 55 13.88 13.90 -12.61
CA GLY A 55 13.60 14.21 -14.03
C GLY A 55 13.35 12.96 -14.90
N SER A 56 13.27 11.76 -14.31
CA SER A 56 13.03 10.51 -15.04
C SER A 56 11.83 9.78 -14.50
N PRO A 57 11.06 9.09 -15.35
CA PRO A 57 9.92 8.30 -14.89
C PRO A 57 10.39 7.12 -14.03
N ILE A 58 9.63 6.80 -12.98
CA ILE A 58 9.85 5.63 -12.13
C ILE A 58 8.84 4.57 -12.50
N ARG A 59 9.33 3.39 -12.86
CA ARG A 59 8.51 2.25 -13.28
C ARG A 59 8.49 1.21 -12.17
N ILE A 60 7.36 1.07 -11.50
CA ILE A 60 7.14 0.09 -10.42
C ILE A 60 6.67 -1.22 -11.06
N ARG A 61 7.43 -2.29 -10.88
CA ARG A 61 7.12 -3.62 -11.42
C ARG A 61 6.56 -4.58 -10.40
N LYS A 62 6.86 -4.37 -9.12
CA LYS A 62 6.40 -5.24 -8.04
C LYS A 62 6.02 -4.41 -6.83
N CYS A 63 4.88 -4.75 -6.26
CA CYS A 63 4.41 -4.24 -5.01
C CYS A 63 4.00 -5.44 -4.15
N LYS A 64 4.80 -5.81 -3.16
CA LYS A 64 4.59 -7.00 -2.33
C LYS A 64 4.29 -6.62 -0.91
N LEU A 65 3.18 -7.08 -0.39
CA LEU A 65 2.86 -7.07 1.04
C LEU A 65 3.16 -8.47 1.60
N SER A 66 3.88 -8.54 2.73
CA SER A 66 4.30 -9.82 3.31
C SER A 66 3.10 -10.68 3.71
N GLY A 67 3.07 -11.92 3.22
CA GLY A 67 1.97 -12.87 3.48
C GLY A 67 0.74 -12.72 2.58
N TYR A 68 0.75 -11.78 1.61
CA TYR A 68 -0.41 -11.49 0.76
C TYR A 68 -0.02 -11.44 -0.71
N SER A 69 -0.93 -11.90 -1.56
CA SER A 69 -0.75 -11.88 -3.01
C SER A 69 -1.54 -10.73 -3.64
N PRO A 70 -0.90 -9.91 -4.51
CA PRO A 70 -1.62 -8.87 -5.22
C PRO A 70 -2.60 -9.49 -6.22
N LYS A 71 -3.73 -8.82 -6.43
CA LYS A 71 -4.77 -9.25 -7.36
C LYS A 71 -4.38 -8.91 -8.80
N GLU A 72 -4.78 -9.78 -9.73
CA GLU A 72 -4.64 -9.57 -11.18
C GLU A 72 -5.83 -8.82 -11.77
N LYS A 73 -6.98 -8.90 -11.11
CA LYS A 73 -8.22 -8.23 -11.50
C LYS A 73 -8.82 -7.50 -10.30
N PRO A 74 -9.48 -6.36 -10.51
CA PRO A 74 -10.19 -5.67 -9.45
C PRO A 74 -11.33 -6.58 -8.93
N PRO A 75 -11.40 -6.84 -7.61
CA PRO A 75 -12.49 -7.59 -7.02
C PRO A 75 -13.76 -6.71 -6.92
N GLU A 76 -14.90 -7.36 -6.92
CA GLU A 76 -16.12 -6.76 -6.42
C GLU A 76 -16.20 -7.04 -4.92
N PHE A 77 -16.50 -6.01 -4.13
CA PHE A 77 -16.66 -6.13 -2.70
C PHE A 77 -18.14 -6.05 -2.34
N VAL A 78 -18.68 -7.16 -1.93
CA VAL A 78 -20.01 -7.23 -1.33
C VAL A 78 -19.81 -7.76 0.10
N LEU A 79 -20.24 -6.99 1.10
CA LEU A 79 -20.33 -7.44 2.47
C LEU A 79 -21.80 -7.76 2.75
N ASP A 80 -22.10 -9.03 2.99
CA ASP A 80 -23.40 -9.45 3.51
C ASP A 80 -23.39 -9.28 5.03
N GLY A 81 -24.06 -8.26 5.52
CA GLY A 81 -24.43 -8.17 6.94
C GLY A 81 -25.88 -8.57 7.09
N HIS A 82 -26.25 -9.05 8.25
CA HIS A 82 -27.53 -9.70 8.63
C HIS A 82 -28.85 -9.08 8.12
N ASP A 83 -28.88 -8.12 7.25
CA ASP A 83 -30.02 -7.54 6.54
C ASP A 83 -29.57 -6.42 5.59
N LYS A 84 -28.26 -6.26 5.36
CA LYS A 84 -27.73 -5.21 4.49
C LYS A 84 -26.57 -5.74 3.67
N THR A 85 -26.72 -5.63 2.36
CA THR A 85 -25.58 -5.78 1.43
C THR A 85 -24.85 -4.44 1.35
N ILE A 86 -23.59 -4.41 1.76
CA ILE A 86 -22.75 -3.23 1.67
C ILE A 86 -21.82 -3.41 0.47
N VAL A 87 -21.99 -2.56 -0.53
CA VAL A 87 -21.06 -2.49 -1.66
C VAL A 87 -19.96 -1.48 -1.31
N ILE A 88 -18.72 -1.95 -1.23
CA ILE A 88 -17.58 -1.08 -1.01
C ILE A 88 -17.05 -0.62 -2.36
N GLU A 89 -17.16 0.67 -2.62
CA GLU A 89 -16.57 1.29 -3.79
C GLU A 89 -15.09 1.58 -3.55
N TYR A 90 -14.28 1.33 -4.55
CA TYR A 90 -12.87 1.69 -4.59
C TYR A 90 -12.52 2.26 -5.96
N PRO A 91 -11.50 3.13 -6.07
CA PRO A 91 -11.11 3.70 -7.33
C PRO A 91 -10.66 2.63 -8.32
N LYS A 92 -11.24 2.66 -9.53
CA LYS A 92 -10.85 1.77 -10.63
C LYS A 92 -9.63 2.29 -11.41
N HIS A 93 -9.33 3.59 -11.27
CA HIS A 93 -8.15 4.24 -11.81
C HIS A 93 -7.00 4.18 -10.80
N ASP A 94 -5.79 4.33 -11.26
CA ASP A 94 -4.57 4.28 -10.44
C ASP A 94 -4.34 2.96 -9.69
N LEU A 95 -4.93 1.89 -10.20
CA LEU A 95 -4.83 0.56 -9.63
C LEU A 95 -3.58 -0.16 -10.15
N PHE A 96 -2.73 -0.61 -9.23
CA PHE A 96 -1.62 -1.50 -9.55
C PHE A 96 -2.11 -2.95 -9.53
N LEU A 97 -2.06 -3.62 -10.67
CA LEU A 97 -2.40 -5.03 -10.82
C LEU A 97 -1.15 -5.89 -10.96
N ALA A 98 -1.22 -7.14 -10.49
CA ALA A 98 -0.12 -8.08 -10.63
C ALA A 98 0.23 -8.30 -12.12
N GLY A 99 1.53 -8.29 -12.40
CA GLY A 99 2.02 -8.46 -13.78
C GLY A 99 2.04 -7.17 -14.62
N GLN A 100 1.47 -6.08 -14.15
CA GLN A 100 1.52 -4.78 -14.81
C GLN A 100 2.65 -3.91 -14.28
N GLU A 101 2.99 -2.87 -15.05
CA GLU A 101 3.94 -1.85 -14.69
C GLU A 101 3.19 -0.55 -14.38
N TYR A 102 3.48 0.06 -13.22
CA TYR A 102 2.91 1.35 -12.83
C TYR A 102 3.96 2.45 -13.02
N ILE A 103 3.62 3.50 -13.76
CA ILE A 103 4.56 4.57 -14.12
C ILE A 103 4.22 5.81 -13.31
N VAL A 104 5.20 6.27 -12.53
CA VAL A 104 5.17 7.58 -11.85
C VAL A 104 5.97 8.57 -12.67
N ASN A 105 5.29 9.55 -13.26
CA ASN A 105 5.90 10.53 -14.15
C ASN A 105 6.92 11.42 -13.42
N PRO A 106 7.87 12.04 -14.16
CA PRO A 106 8.82 12.99 -13.57
C PRO A 106 8.12 14.16 -12.90
N TYR A 107 8.61 14.55 -11.73
CA TYR A 107 8.12 15.72 -10.97
C TYR A 107 6.63 15.68 -10.66
N THR A 108 6.05 14.47 -10.49
CA THR A 108 4.64 14.30 -10.15
C THR A 108 4.44 13.59 -8.82
N GLU A 109 3.26 13.81 -8.28
CA GLU A 109 2.69 13.08 -7.17
C GLU A 109 1.49 12.29 -7.69
N GLN A 110 1.41 11.01 -7.34
CA GLN A 110 0.35 10.12 -7.80
C GLN A 110 -0.10 9.21 -6.66
N ARG A 111 -1.38 8.90 -6.64
CA ARG A 111 -1.93 7.88 -5.75
C ARG A 111 -1.93 6.55 -6.48
N MET A 112 -1.49 5.50 -5.82
CA MET A 112 -1.53 4.13 -6.32
C MET A 112 -2.31 3.25 -5.35
N TRP A 113 -3.26 2.52 -5.87
CA TRP A 113 -4.03 1.53 -5.13
C TRP A 113 -3.51 0.14 -5.42
N VAL A 114 -3.42 -0.70 -4.39
CA VAL A 114 -3.03 -2.10 -4.52
C VAL A 114 -3.99 -2.95 -3.72
N LEU A 115 -4.50 -3.99 -4.35
CA LEU A 115 -5.41 -4.94 -3.74
C LEU A 115 -4.70 -6.26 -3.49
N TYR A 116 -4.85 -6.80 -2.28
CA TYR A 116 -4.27 -8.07 -1.89
C TYR A 116 -5.34 -9.02 -1.39
N GLU A 117 -5.06 -10.30 -1.47
CA GLU A 117 -5.92 -11.35 -0.95
C GLU A 117 -5.09 -12.38 -0.20
N SER A 118 -5.70 -12.96 0.82
CA SER A 118 -5.15 -14.09 1.59
C SER A 118 -6.23 -15.14 1.80
N GLY A 119 -5.84 -16.40 1.81
CA GLY A 119 -6.73 -17.52 2.14
C GLY A 119 -7.06 -17.67 3.63
N ALA A 120 -6.58 -16.75 4.47
CA ALA A 120 -6.82 -16.78 5.92
C ALA A 120 -7.53 -15.50 6.37
N VAL A 121 -8.60 -15.67 7.13
CA VAL A 121 -9.27 -14.58 7.86
C VAL A 121 -8.50 -14.22 9.12
N THR A 122 -8.71 -13.02 9.64
CA THR A 122 -8.10 -12.57 10.89
C THR A 122 -9.12 -11.98 11.84
N LEU A 123 -8.89 -12.18 13.14
CA LEU A 123 -9.72 -11.61 14.21
C LEU A 123 -9.19 -10.26 14.72
N THR A 124 -7.99 -9.86 14.30
CA THR A 124 -7.41 -8.59 14.73
C THR A 124 -8.12 -7.40 14.09
N ASN A 125 -8.12 -6.26 14.76
CA ASN A 125 -8.65 -5.01 14.21
C ASN A 125 -7.61 -4.22 13.41
N ILE A 126 -6.33 -4.55 13.56
CA ILE A 126 -5.21 -3.89 12.88
C ILE A 126 -4.23 -4.96 12.41
N LEU A 127 -3.94 -4.97 11.13
CA LEU A 127 -2.85 -5.76 10.55
C LEU A 127 -1.60 -4.89 10.42
N ARG A 128 -0.45 -5.45 10.76
CA ARG A 128 0.84 -4.79 10.58
C ARG A 128 1.71 -5.61 9.62
N ALA A 129 2.09 -5.02 8.51
CA ALA A 129 2.90 -5.71 7.52
C ALA A 129 3.81 -4.74 6.75
N PRO A 130 5.02 -5.18 6.38
CA PRO A 130 5.87 -4.42 5.47
C PRO A 130 5.38 -4.57 4.03
N ILE A 131 5.31 -3.45 3.32
CA ILE A 131 5.12 -3.42 1.88
C ILE A 131 6.44 -3.06 1.19
N VAL A 132 6.79 -3.81 0.16
CA VAL A 132 8.03 -3.64 -0.60
C VAL A 132 7.69 -3.30 -2.04
N LEU A 133 8.07 -2.11 -2.47
CA LEU A 133 8.02 -1.72 -3.87
C LEU A 133 9.37 -1.98 -4.53
N LYS A 134 9.35 -2.48 -5.76
CA LYS A 134 10.54 -2.71 -6.57
C LYS A 134 10.36 -2.07 -7.95
N ASP A 135 11.30 -1.20 -8.30
CA ASP A 135 11.31 -0.56 -9.62
C ASP A 135 11.94 -1.44 -10.72
N ALA A 136 11.91 -0.95 -11.95
CA ALA A 136 12.52 -1.60 -13.12
C ALA A 136 14.03 -1.79 -12.97
N ASN A 137 14.71 -0.92 -12.23
CA ASN A 137 16.14 -0.96 -11.95
C ASN A 137 16.48 -1.85 -10.74
N ARG A 138 15.53 -2.65 -10.26
CA ARG A 138 15.64 -3.53 -9.09
C ARG A 138 15.88 -2.82 -7.75
N LYS A 139 15.79 -1.49 -7.69
CA LYS A 139 15.82 -0.76 -6.42
C LYS A 139 14.59 -1.09 -5.60
N ARG A 140 14.77 -1.22 -4.30
CA ARG A 140 13.68 -1.58 -3.37
C ARG A 140 13.42 -0.43 -2.41
N LYS A 141 12.15 -0.21 -2.12
CA LYS A 141 11.70 0.62 -1.00
C LYS A 141 10.74 -0.18 -0.15
N THR A 142 10.92 -0.10 1.15
CA THR A 142 10.07 -0.79 2.13
C THR A 142 9.47 0.25 3.06
N ILE A 143 8.17 0.16 3.29
CA ILE A 143 7.46 0.89 4.34
C ILE A 143 6.65 -0.09 5.19
N HIS A 144 6.44 0.23 6.45
CA HIS A 144 5.62 -0.55 7.37
C HIS A 144 4.22 0.04 7.43
N LEU A 145 3.23 -0.80 7.20
CA LEU A 145 1.82 -0.41 7.19
C LEU A 145 1.14 -0.89 8.47
N SER A 146 0.24 -0.04 8.97
CA SER A 146 -0.79 -0.41 9.93
C SER A 146 -2.12 -0.32 9.21
N ILE A 147 -2.74 -1.46 8.92
CA ILE A 147 -3.93 -1.59 8.09
C ILE A 147 -5.12 -1.89 9.02
N PRO A 148 -6.03 -0.95 9.25
CA PRO A 148 -7.20 -1.16 10.08
C PRO A 148 -8.23 -2.04 9.38
N ARG A 149 -9.09 -2.71 10.18
CA ARG A 149 -10.29 -3.36 9.67
C ARG A 149 -11.27 -2.29 9.19
N HIS A 150 -11.99 -2.56 8.10
CA HIS A 150 -13.00 -1.64 7.60
C HIS A 150 -14.06 -1.33 8.66
N MET A 151 -14.44 -0.08 8.81
CA MET A 151 -15.30 0.38 9.91
C MET A 151 -16.67 -0.30 9.92
N GLU A 152 -17.27 -0.48 8.76
CA GLU A 152 -18.57 -1.18 8.62
C GLU A 152 -18.50 -2.61 9.15
N GLN A 153 -17.41 -3.32 8.88
CA GLN A 153 -17.21 -4.66 9.38
C GLN A 153 -17.03 -4.68 10.91
N ILE A 154 -16.34 -3.68 11.49
CA ILE A 154 -16.23 -3.55 12.95
C ILE A 154 -17.61 -3.36 13.59
N THR A 155 -18.47 -2.54 12.99
CA THR A 155 -19.82 -2.30 13.48
C THR A 155 -20.65 -3.59 13.47
N LEU A 156 -20.63 -4.33 12.37
CA LEU A 156 -21.33 -5.61 12.24
C LEU A 156 -20.88 -6.64 13.31
N TYR A 157 -19.57 -6.74 13.55
CA TYR A 157 -19.05 -7.62 14.60
C TYR A 157 -19.48 -7.22 16.02
N ARG A 158 -19.55 -5.93 16.33
CA ARG A 158 -20.03 -5.43 17.62
C ARG A 158 -21.50 -5.76 17.86
N GLU A 159 -22.33 -5.54 16.84
CA GLU A 159 -23.76 -5.85 16.91
C GLU A 159 -24.00 -7.35 17.09
N ALA A 160 -23.26 -8.20 16.40
CA ALA A 160 -23.33 -9.65 16.57
C ALA A 160 -22.92 -10.08 17.98
N ALA A 161 -21.85 -9.51 18.54
CA ALA A 161 -21.37 -9.84 19.89
C ALA A 161 -22.32 -9.39 21.01
N MET A 162 -23.17 -8.39 20.77
CA MET A 162 -24.17 -7.94 21.76
C MET A 162 -25.46 -8.78 21.76
N ARG A 163 -25.62 -9.71 20.82
CA ARG A 163 -26.81 -10.59 20.72
C ARG A 163 -26.65 -11.95 21.40
N TRP A 164 -25.49 -12.21 22.03
CA TRP A 164 -25.18 -13.38 22.87
C TRP A 164 -25.07 -12.99 24.35
#